data_1cb00e9e0dcc7acc1268c1b75e0fbc18
#
_entry.id   1cb00e9e0dcc7acc1268c1b75e0fbc18
#
_cell.length_a   1.000
_cell.length_b   1.000
_cell.length_c   1.000
_cell.angle_alpha   90.00
_cell.angle_beta   90.00
_cell.angle_gamma   90.00
#
_symmetry.space_group_name_H-M   'P 1'
#
loop_
_entity.id
_entity.type
_entity.pdbx_description
1 polymer ?
#
loop_
_entity_poly.entity_id
_entity_poly.type
_entity_poly.pdbx_seq_one_letter_code
_entity_poly.pdbx_strand_id
1 'polypeptide(L)'
;MAAVGALLLAVGLAAGGTPEPVNVPKLDADALKADRGAMLKVFAENEYGVRRVERPDSLRFETAADCEIMDGRAIHRAVRIHADGPRAPFSFMAHAYLPRDGKKLPSFVLVYLGQRIKKDGFDPDDKDPSRTHLPVRQILDRGYAAVMFNNWDVALDDSRACFTSGVFRAWGPSSESERTDSDWSAISAWAWGASRVIDWIETQGEFDAKRVAVIGHSRGGKTALWAGTTDSRFALACVNDSGCSGARISHILLPGSETIADINKRFPHWFCRNYRRFNGKDMETFFDQHQLVALMAPRPVAVASATEDHWAGQLGEFKSSVLASPAWEVYGKKGLVAPNGMPPPDAPLQEGMVSYHIRTGVHELNSKDWKSYLDFADRRMK
;
A
#
# COMPACT_ATOMS: atom_id res chain seq x y z
N MET A 1 10.21 -36.53 -30.55
CA MET A 1 11.25 -35.54 -30.27
C MET A 1 10.83 -34.24 -30.91
N ALA A 2 10.22 -33.35 -30.16
CA ALA A 2 9.88 -32.00 -30.61
C ALA A 2 10.62 -31.04 -29.66
N ALA A 3 11.52 -30.25 -30.22
CA ALA A 3 12.33 -29.28 -29.54
C ALA A 3 11.45 -28.10 -29.10
N VAL A 4 11.34 -27.90 -27.78
CA VAL A 4 10.77 -26.69 -27.18
C VAL A 4 11.88 -25.64 -27.27
N GLY A 5 11.76 -24.73 -28.25
CA GLY A 5 12.60 -23.56 -28.33
C GLY A 5 12.30 -22.60 -27.21
N ALA A 6 13.15 -22.57 -26.19
CA ALA A 6 13.16 -21.50 -25.19
C ALA A 6 13.62 -20.21 -25.89
N LEU A 7 12.70 -19.28 -26.10
CA LEU A 7 13.00 -17.93 -26.53
C LEU A 7 13.64 -17.20 -25.34
N LEU A 8 14.94 -17.24 -25.22
CA LEU A 8 15.74 -16.38 -24.37
C LEU A 8 15.61 -14.94 -24.92
N LEU A 9 14.66 -14.19 -24.40
CA LEU A 9 14.62 -12.75 -24.60
C LEU A 9 15.89 -12.15 -23.99
N ALA A 10 16.72 -11.59 -24.86
CA ALA A 10 17.96 -10.95 -24.51
C ALA A 10 17.68 -9.76 -23.58
N VAL A 11 17.89 -9.96 -22.28
CA VAL A 11 18.18 -8.84 -21.38
C VAL A 11 19.50 -8.26 -21.89
N GLY A 12 19.47 -7.03 -22.39
CA GLY A 12 20.68 -6.33 -22.80
C GLY A 12 21.60 -6.11 -21.60
N LEU A 13 22.38 -7.12 -21.26
CA LEU A 13 23.52 -7.01 -20.35
C LEU A 13 24.64 -6.32 -21.14
N ALA A 14 24.63 -4.98 -21.15
CA ALA A 14 25.85 -4.24 -21.36
C ALA A 14 26.78 -4.59 -20.19
N ALA A 15 28.02 -4.96 -20.48
CA ALA A 15 29.00 -5.41 -19.52
C ALA A 15 29.09 -4.43 -18.34
N GLY A 16 28.60 -4.85 -17.15
CA GLY A 16 28.74 -4.12 -15.88
C GLY A 16 27.69 -3.05 -15.55
N GLY A 17 26.65 -2.84 -16.37
CA GLY A 17 25.59 -1.85 -16.10
C GLY A 17 24.40 -2.39 -15.30
N THR A 18 23.75 -1.53 -14.54
CA THR A 18 22.46 -1.83 -13.88
C THR A 18 21.40 -2.06 -14.98
N PRO A 19 20.60 -3.16 -14.92
CA PRO A 19 19.54 -3.37 -15.89
C PRO A 19 18.56 -2.20 -15.96
N GLU A 20 18.15 -1.82 -17.17
CA GLU A 20 17.19 -0.75 -17.42
C GLU A 20 15.85 -1.33 -17.88
N PRO A 21 14.71 -0.72 -17.47
CA PRO A 21 13.41 -1.14 -17.96
C PRO A 21 13.26 -0.86 -19.46
N VAL A 22 12.56 -1.75 -20.16
CA VAL A 22 12.43 -1.74 -21.64
C VAL A 22 10.97 -1.50 -22.02
N ASN A 23 10.74 -0.65 -23.03
CA ASN A 23 9.40 -0.36 -23.57
C ASN A 23 8.38 0.12 -22.52
N VAL A 24 8.85 0.87 -21.56
CA VAL A 24 8.01 1.37 -20.45
C VAL A 24 6.92 2.29 -20.99
N PRO A 25 5.64 2.12 -20.59
CA PRO A 25 4.59 3.08 -20.91
C PRO A 25 4.96 4.49 -20.45
N LYS A 26 4.82 5.46 -21.36
CA LYS A 26 5.20 6.85 -21.05
C LYS A 26 4.33 7.44 -19.96
N LEU A 27 4.94 8.07 -18.96
CA LEU A 27 4.26 8.95 -18.03
C LEU A 27 4.12 10.34 -18.66
N ASP A 28 2.89 10.75 -18.97
CA ASP A 28 2.57 12.14 -19.32
C ASP A 28 2.15 12.86 -18.04
N ALA A 29 3.09 13.60 -17.45
CA ALA A 29 2.89 14.27 -16.18
C ALA A 29 1.91 15.45 -16.26
N ASP A 30 1.85 16.15 -17.39
CA ASP A 30 0.90 17.25 -17.62
C ASP A 30 -0.51 16.72 -17.80
N ALA A 31 -0.68 15.64 -18.59
CA ALA A 31 -1.97 14.96 -18.72
C ALA A 31 -2.44 14.39 -17.37
N LEU A 32 -1.54 13.79 -16.59
CA LEU A 32 -1.85 13.29 -15.25
C LEU A 32 -2.30 14.42 -14.31
N LYS A 33 -1.65 15.58 -14.38
CA LYS A 33 -2.03 16.76 -13.59
C LYS A 33 -3.39 17.31 -14.03
N ALA A 34 -3.67 17.30 -15.32
CA ALA A 34 -4.93 17.80 -15.88
C ALA A 34 -6.12 16.89 -15.58
N ASP A 35 -5.93 15.57 -15.71
CA ASP A 35 -6.95 14.54 -15.44
C ASP A 35 -6.34 13.30 -14.78
N ARG A 36 -6.22 13.38 -13.47
CA ARG A 36 -5.78 12.26 -12.63
C ARG A 36 -6.77 11.09 -12.67
N GLY A 37 -8.07 11.39 -12.89
CA GLY A 37 -9.14 10.40 -12.91
C GLY A 37 -9.00 9.41 -14.06
N ALA A 38 -8.51 9.85 -15.23
CA ALA A 38 -8.26 8.97 -16.37
C ALA A 38 -7.28 7.85 -16.02
N MET A 39 -6.15 8.15 -15.39
CA MET A 39 -5.17 7.13 -14.99
C MET A 39 -5.67 6.24 -13.85
N LEU A 40 -6.39 6.80 -12.86
CA LEU A 40 -7.05 6.00 -11.83
C LEU A 40 -8.01 4.98 -12.42
N LYS A 41 -8.78 5.37 -13.44
CA LYS A 41 -9.71 4.49 -14.15
C LYS A 41 -8.96 3.34 -14.84
N VAL A 42 -7.79 3.61 -15.46
CA VAL A 42 -6.96 2.57 -16.06
C VAL A 42 -6.62 1.48 -15.03
N PHE A 43 -6.09 1.86 -13.87
CA PHE A 43 -5.75 0.90 -12.81
C PHE A 43 -6.98 0.21 -12.22
N ALA A 44 -8.07 0.94 -11.99
CA ALA A 44 -9.31 0.37 -11.48
C ALA A 44 -9.91 -0.68 -12.43
N GLU A 45 -9.96 -0.40 -13.73
CA GLU A 45 -10.57 -1.32 -14.69
C GLU A 45 -9.70 -2.52 -15.05
N ASN A 46 -8.36 -2.40 -14.93
CA ASN A 46 -7.44 -3.38 -15.47
C ASN A 46 -6.65 -4.16 -14.41
N GLU A 47 -6.58 -3.67 -13.16
CA GLU A 47 -5.76 -4.28 -12.11
C GLU A 47 -6.53 -4.42 -10.79
N TYR A 48 -6.87 -3.32 -10.09
CA TYR A 48 -7.41 -3.37 -8.74
C TYR A 48 -8.91 -3.63 -8.65
N GLY A 49 -9.64 -3.33 -9.71
CA GLY A 49 -11.08 -3.45 -9.82
C GLY A 49 -11.83 -2.19 -9.37
N VAL A 50 -12.97 -1.95 -10.03
CA VAL A 50 -13.87 -0.82 -9.79
C VAL A 50 -14.70 -1.09 -8.54
N ARG A 51 -14.64 -0.23 -7.55
CA ARG A 51 -15.43 -0.33 -6.32
C ARG A 51 -16.91 -0.14 -6.59
N ARG A 52 -17.74 -0.92 -5.91
CA ARG A 52 -19.21 -0.80 -5.98
C ARG A 52 -19.78 0.20 -4.98
N VAL A 53 -18.98 0.60 -4.00
CA VAL A 53 -19.33 1.59 -2.99
C VAL A 53 -18.08 2.37 -2.58
N GLU A 54 -18.20 3.68 -2.51
CA GLU A 54 -17.14 4.52 -1.97
C GLU A 54 -17.37 4.76 -0.46
N ARG A 55 -18.24 5.68 -0.08
CA ARG A 55 -18.60 5.92 1.31
C ARG A 55 -20.07 5.52 1.54
N PRO A 56 -20.35 4.51 2.38
CA PRO A 56 -21.72 4.10 2.65
C PRO A 56 -22.50 5.15 3.47
N ASP A 57 -23.78 5.33 3.17
CA ASP A 57 -24.67 6.16 4.02
C ASP A 57 -24.88 5.55 5.41
N SER A 58 -24.73 4.21 5.51
CA SER A 58 -24.85 3.44 6.75
C SER A 58 -23.64 3.56 7.68
N LEU A 59 -22.62 4.35 7.31
CA LEU A 59 -21.36 4.45 8.05
C LEU A 59 -21.58 5.03 9.45
N ARG A 60 -21.20 4.27 10.47
CA ARG A 60 -21.24 4.68 11.89
C ARG A 60 -20.09 4.06 12.67
N PHE A 61 -19.74 4.67 13.78
CA PHE A 61 -18.60 4.30 14.60
C PHE A 61 -19.04 4.03 16.03
N GLU A 62 -18.52 2.96 16.61
CA GLU A 62 -18.81 2.54 17.98
C GLU A 62 -17.49 2.26 18.70
N THR A 63 -17.22 2.98 19.80
CA THR A 63 -16.07 2.67 20.65
C THR A 63 -16.35 1.38 21.40
N ALA A 64 -15.63 0.32 21.06
CA ALA A 64 -15.78 -1.01 21.64
C ALA A 64 -14.93 -1.17 22.92
N ALA A 65 -13.79 -0.49 23.00
CA ALA A 65 -12.92 -0.45 24.16
C ALA A 65 -12.11 0.84 24.18
N ASP A 66 -11.78 1.33 25.38
CA ASP A 66 -10.87 2.45 25.64
C ASP A 66 -10.13 2.15 26.94
N CYS A 67 -8.83 1.91 26.89
CA CYS A 67 -8.04 1.50 28.05
C CYS A 67 -6.66 2.15 28.07
N GLU A 68 -6.15 2.38 29.27
CA GLU A 68 -4.81 2.88 29.48
C GLU A 68 -3.77 1.79 29.22
N ILE A 69 -2.68 2.17 28.58
CA ILE A 69 -1.52 1.31 28.28
C ILE A 69 -0.23 2.06 28.59
N MET A 70 0.91 1.37 28.56
CA MET A 70 2.24 1.96 28.76
C MET A 70 2.33 2.76 30.07
N ASP A 71 1.86 2.17 31.19
CA ASP A 71 1.83 2.79 32.53
C ASP A 71 1.05 4.12 32.54
N GLY A 72 -0.09 4.18 31.82
CA GLY A 72 -0.95 5.35 31.76
C GLY A 72 -0.48 6.48 30.85
N ARG A 73 0.62 6.29 30.10
CA ARG A 73 1.14 7.31 29.16
C ARG A 73 0.40 7.33 27.82
N ALA A 74 -0.30 6.26 27.51
CA ALA A 74 -1.03 6.15 26.25
C ALA A 74 -2.40 5.49 26.45
N ILE A 75 -3.26 5.64 25.46
CA ILE A 75 -4.58 5.04 25.37
C ILE A 75 -4.62 4.11 24.17
N HIS A 76 -5.13 2.90 24.37
CA HIS A 76 -5.57 2.02 23.31
C HIS A 76 -7.08 2.13 23.15
N ARG A 77 -7.54 2.56 21.99
CA ARG A 77 -8.95 2.65 21.62
C ARG A 77 -9.26 1.64 20.52
N ALA A 78 -10.20 0.73 20.79
CA ALA A 78 -10.76 -0.14 19.79
C ALA A 78 -12.10 0.43 19.30
N VAL A 79 -12.24 0.61 18.00
CA VAL A 79 -13.48 1.13 17.40
C VAL A 79 -14.02 0.13 16.37
N ARG A 80 -15.32 -0.12 16.45
CA ARG A 80 -16.06 -0.86 15.44
C ARG A 80 -16.58 0.12 14.40
N ILE A 81 -16.16 -0.10 13.17
CA ILE A 81 -16.59 0.66 12.00
C ILE A 81 -17.68 -0.15 11.30
N HIS A 82 -18.91 0.34 11.36
CA HIS A 82 -20.05 -0.26 10.69
C HIS A 82 -20.25 0.36 9.32
N ALA A 83 -20.48 -0.47 8.30
CA ALA A 83 -20.69 -0.08 6.92
C ALA A 83 -21.67 -1.05 6.27
N ASP A 84 -22.88 -1.10 6.82
CA ASP A 84 -23.92 -2.04 6.41
C ASP A 84 -24.30 -1.85 4.96
N GLY A 85 -24.30 -2.94 4.20
CA GLY A 85 -24.63 -2.94 2.78
C GLY A 85 -26.07 -3.35 2.52
N PRO A 86 -26.52 -3.25 1.28
CA PRO A 86 -27.90 -3.58 0.91
C PRO A 86 -28.21 -5.08 1.06
N ARG A 87 -27.19 -5.94 1.16
CA ARG A 87 -27.33 -7.39 1.21
C ARG A 87 -27.08 -7.98 2.59
N ALA A 88 -26.24 -7.35 3.39
CA ALA A 88 -25.92 -7.82 4.74
C ALA A 88 -25.34 -6.70 5.60
N PRO A 89 -25.49 -6.77 6.93
CA PRO A 89 -24.71 -5.95 7.83
C PRO A 89 -23.22 -6.28 7.67
N PHE A 90 -22.37 -5.23 7.80
CA PHE A 90 -20.92 -5.37 7.77
C PHE A 90 -20.27 -4.43 8.78
N SER A 91 -19.27 -4.93 9.48
CA SER A 91 -18.41 -4.13 10.34
C SER A 91 -17.04 -4.77 10.47
N PHE A 92 -16.04 -3.95 10.81
CA PHE A 92 -14.68 -4.40 11.12
C PHE A 92 -14.10 -3.55 12.26
N MET A 93 -13.01 -4.03 12.85
CA MET A 93 -12.34 -3.33 13.95
C MET A 93 -11.16 -2.51 13.45
N ALA A 94 -11.03 -1.29 14.00
CA ALA A 94 -9.79 -0.54 13.97
C ALA A 94 -9.28 -0.34 15.40
N HIS A 95 -7.97 -0.26 15.57
CA HIS A 95 -7.29 -0.06 16.83
C HIS A 95 -6.41 1.18 16.73
N ALA A 96 -6.58 2.11 17.65
CA ALA A 96 -5.80 3.34 17.73
C ALA A 96 -5.01 3.41 19.03
N TYR A 97 -3.80 3.87 18.93
CA TYR A 97 -2.88 4.10 20.03
C TYR A 97 -2.51 5.56 20.03
N LEU A 98 -2.78 6.23 21.13
CA LEU A 98 -2.72 7.67 21.28
C LEU A 98 -1.90 8.02 22.52
N PRO A 99 -0.98 9.00 22.48
CA PRO A 99 -0.47 9.62 23.70
C PRO A 99 -1.63 10.19 24.51
N ARG A 100 -1.61 10.03 25.83
CA ARG A 100 -2.72 10.44 26.72
C ARG A 100 -3.10 11.92 26.57
N ASP A 101 -2.11 12.78 26.41
CA ASP A 101 -2.28 14.24 26.30
C ASP A 101 -2.22 14.74 24.86
N GLY A 102 -2.32 13.82 23.88
CA GLY A 102 -2.20 14.13 22.45
C GLY A 102 -3.39 14.94 21.94
N LYS A 103 -3.10 16.01 21.21
CA LYS A 103 -4.10 16.84 20.52
C LYS A 103 -3.69 17.08 19.09
N LYS A 104 -4.63 16.89 18.14
CA LYS A 104 -4.40 17.10 16.72
C LYS A 104 -3.14 16.39 16.20
N LEU A 105 -3.00 15.12 16.58
CA LEU A 105 -1.85 14.29 16.24
C LEU A 105 -1.87 13.90 14.77
N PRO A 106 -0.75 14.02 14.06
CA PRO A 106 -0.59 13.29 12.81
C PRO A 106 -0.61 11.79 13.11
N SER A 107 -1.00 10.98 12.14
CA SER A 107 -1.20 9.54 12.39
C SER A 107 -0.73 8.67 11.23
N PHE A 108 -0.42 7.41 11.55
CA PHE A 108 -0.22 6.35 10.59
C PHE A 108 -1.36 5.32 10.69
N VAL A 109 -1.94 4.96 9.55
CA VAL A 109 -2.93 3.89 9.43
C VAL A 109 -2.25 2.69 8.78
N LEU A 110 -1.97 1.66 9.56
CA LEU A 110 -1.37 0.42 9.07
C LEU A 110 -2.46 -0.53 8.56
N VAL A 111 -2.30 -0.96 7.32
CA VAL A 111 -2.98 -2.14 6.78
C VAL A 111 -2.28 -3.39 7.34
N TYR A 112 -2.81 -3.90 8.46
CA TYR A 112 -2.22 -5.05 9.15
C TYR A 112 -2.59 -6.36 8.42
N LEU A 113 -1.59 -7.22 8.26
CA LEU A 113 -1.71 -8.51 7.57
C LEU A 113 -1.70 -9.63 8.60
N GLY A 114 -2.84 -10.23 8.88
CA GLY A 114 -2.84 -11.34 9.81
C GLY A 114 -4.19 -12.05 9.87
N GLN A 115 -4.14 -13.39 9.95
CA GLN A 115 -5.32 -14.22 10.18
C GLN A 115 -5.95 -13.97 11.55
N ARG A 116 -5.19 -13.41 12.48
CA ARG A 116 -5.61 -12.99 13.82
C ARG A 116 -4.64 -11.91 14.30
N ILE A 117 -5.14 -10.91 15.01
CA ILE A 117 -4.33 -10.20 15.99
C ILE A 117 -4.00 -11.25 17.05
N LYS A 118 -2.98 -12.06 16.78
CA LYS A 118 -2.56 -13.11 17.69
C LYS A 118 -1.85 -12.48 18.88
N LYS A 119 -1.95 -13.17 20.01
CA LYS A 119 -1.18 -12.92 21.22
C LYS A 119 0.31 -12.64 21.00
N ASP A 120 0.86 -13.01 19.84
CA ASP A 120 2.29 -13.08 19.59
C ASP A 120 2.84 -11.93 18.73
N GLY A 121 2.02 -10.98 18.30
CA GLY A 121 2.44 -9.93 17.36
C GLY A 121 1.93 -8.53 17.64
N PHE A 122 1.17 -8.38 18.72
CA PHE A 122 0.62 -7.10 19.10
C PHE A 122 0.63 -6.95 20.63
N ASP A 123 1.77 -6.55 21.14
CA ASP A 123 1.93 -6.09 22.51
C ASP A 123 2.10 -4.57 22.49
N PRO A 124 1.15 -3.77 22.96
CA PRO A 124 1.29 -2.33 23.04
C PRO A 124 2.46 -1.91 23.96
N ASP A 125 2.84 -2.78 24.89
CA ASP A 125 3.99 -2.61 25.76
C ASP A 125 5.28 -3.22 25.18
N ASP A 126 5.29 -3.45 23.89
CA ASP A 126 6.29 -4.14 23.10
C ASP A 126 7.74 -3.97 23.63
N LYS A 127 8.27 -5.05 24.19
CA LYS A 127 9.61 -5.10 24.73
C LYS A 127 10.69 -5.29 23.65
N ASP A 128 10.28 -5.69 22.43
CA ASP A 128 11.17 -5.85 21.28
C ASP A 128 10.53 -5.26 20.02
N PRO A 129 10.62 -3.91 19.84
CA PRO A 129 10.04 -3.24 18.69
C PRO A 129 10.65 -3.68 17.35
N SER A 130 11.75 -4.44 17.35
CA SER A 130 12.35 -4.95 16.12
C SER A 130 11.54 -6.06 15.45
N ARG A 131 10.58 -6.66 16.15
CA ARG A 131 9.79 -7.81 15.67
C ARG A 131 8.33 -7.49 15.35
N THR A 132 7.90 -6.26 15.55
CA THR A 132 6.51 -5.87 15.35
C THR A 132 6.32 -5.04 14.09
N HIS A 133 5.29 -5.36 13.33
CA HIS A 133 4.86 -4.54 12.19
C HIS A 133 4.35 -3.15 12.62
N LEU A 134 3.95 -2.96 13.88
CA LEU A 134 3.48 -1.68 14.42
C LEU A 134 4.22 -1.38 15.74
N PRO A 135 5.39 -0.74 15.72
CA PRO A 135 6.12 -0.36 16.92
C PRO A 135 5.47 0.86 17.57
N VAL A 136 4.41 0.62 18.32
CA VAL A 136 3.56 1.66 18.91
C VAL A 136 4.40 2.69 19.68
N ARG A 137 5.28 2.24 20.58
CA ARG A 137 6.14 3.13 21.36
C ARG A 137 6.97 4.06 20.47
N GLN A 138 7.63 3.51 19.44
CA GLN A 138 8.47 4.31 18.51
C GLN A 138 7.64 5.37 17.78
N ILE A 139 6.41 5.06 17.40
CA ILE A 139 5.49 5.97 16.69
C ILE A 139 5.02 7.08 17.65
N LEU A 140 4.57 6.70 18.86
CA LEU A 140 4.08 7.65 19.86
C LEU A 140 5.20 8.58 20.36
N ASP A 141 6.41 8.06 20.59
CA ASP A 141 7.58 8.87 21.02
C ASP A 141 7.99 9.91 19.97
N ARG A 142 7.58 9.73 18.70
CA ARG A 142 7.78 10.70 17.61
C ARG A 142 6.59 11.68 17.48
N GLY A 143 5.60 11.60 18.36
CA GLY A 143 4.43 12.48 18.38
C GLY A 143 3.41 12.18 17.28
N TYR A 144 3.31 10.93 16.86
CA TYR A 144 2.26 10.43 15.97
C TYR A 144 1.31 9.51 16.73
N ALA A 145 0.07 9.45 16.30
CA ALA A 145 -0.83 8.37 16.67
C ALA A 145 -0.59 7.15 15.74
N ALA A 146 -0.71 5.95 16.30
CA ALA A 146 -0.67 4.71 15.54
C ALA A 146 -2.08 4.14 15.43
N VAL A 147 -2.53 3.86 14.21
CA VAL A 147 -3.84 3.23 13.95
C VAL A 147 -3.61 2.00 13.09
N MET A 148 -4.38 0.96 13.30
CA MET A 148 -4.36 -0.23 12.46
C MET A 148 -5.74 -0.83 12.29
N PHE A 149 -5.94 -1.56 11.21
CA PHE A 149 -7.05 -2.49 11.03
C PHE A 149 -6.54 -3.76 10.35
N ASN A 150 -7.23 -4.89 10.61
CA ASN A 150 -6.86 -6.15 9.99
C ASN A 150 -7.53 -6.26 8.61
N ASN A 151 -6.75 -6.50 7.56
CA ASN A 151 -7.25 -6.70 6.21
C ASN A 151 -8.27 -7.86 6.13
N TRP A 152 -8.09 -8.91 6.92
CA TRP A 152 -8.99 -10.09 6.97
C TRP A 152 -10.39 -9.74 7.49
N ASP A 153 -10.51 -8.74 8.34
CA ASP A 153 -11.82 -8.30 8.85
C ASP A 153 -12.61 -7.56 7.78
N VAL A 154 -11.93 -6.93 6.82
CA VAL A 154 -12.56 -6.25 5.68
C VAL A 154 -12.94 -7.23 4.56
N ALA A 155 -11.98 -8.05 4.13
CA ALA A 155 -12.17 -9.11 3.13
C ALA A 155 -11.16 -10.22 3.41
N LEU A 156 -11.60 -11.46 3.48
CA LEU A 156 -10.72 -12.59 3.74
C LEU A 156 -9.65 -12.71 2.66
N ASP A 157 -8.40 -12.88 3.09
CA ASP A 157 -7.28 -13.18 2.20
C ASP A 157 -7.23 -14.68 1.89
N ASP A 158 -8.32 -15.15 1.31
CA ASP A 158 -8.56 -16.53 0.93
C ASP A 158 -9.30 -16.60 -0.41
N SER A 159 -8.74 -17.29 -1.37
CA SER A 159 -9.28 -17.34 -2.74
C SER A 159 -10.67 -17.97 -2.86
N ARG A 160 -11.09 -18.78 -1.89
CA ARG A 160 -12.39 -19.47 -1.90
C ARG A 160 -13.47 -18.69 -1.17
N ALA A 161 -13.09 -17.96 -0.11
CA ALA A 161 -14.02 -17.27 0.78
C ALA A 161 -14.06 -15.75 0.64
N CYS A 162 -13.09 -15.13 -0.04
CA CYS A 162 -12.99 -13.68 -0.19
C CYS A 162 -14.31 -13.05 -0.63
N PHE A 163 -14.86 -13.51 -1.74
CA PHE A 163 -16.03 -12.88 -2.39
C PHE A 163 -17.38 -13.24 -1.77
N THR A 164 -17.42 -14.14 -0.78
CA THR A 164 -18.63 -14.54 -0.07
C THR A 164 -18.68 -14.05 1.38
N SER A 165 -17.66 -13.28 1.80
CA SER A 165 -17.49 -12.82 3.18
C SER A 165 -17.19 -11.32 3.23
N GLY A 166 -17.12 -10.78 4.45
CA GLY A 166 -16.72 -9.41 4.71
C GLY A 166 -17.51 -8.38 3.89
N VAL A 167 -16.81 -7.37 3.38
CA VAL A 167 -17.43 -6.31 2.58
C VAL A 167 -18.05 -6.83 1.28
N PHE A 168 -17.53 -7.92 0.70
CA PHE A 168 -18.12 -8.49 -0.53
C PHE A 168 -19.48 -9.14 -0.28
N ARG A 169 -19.71 -9.73 0.90
CA ARG A 169 -21.04 -10.21 1.27
C ARG A 169 -22.05 -9.09 1.37
N ALA A 170 -21.64 -7.93 1.84
CA ALA A 170 -22.50 -6.77 2.04
C ALA A 170 -22.74 -5.97 0.74
N TRP A 171 -21.69 -5.75 -0.05
CA TRP A 171 -21.65 -4.80 -1.17
C TRP A 171 -21.25 -5.43 -2.50
N GLY A 172 -20.82 -6.68 -2.53
CA GLY A 172 -20.43 -7.36 -3.76
C GLY A 172 -21.64 -7.79 -4.61
N PRO A 173 -21.40 -8.44 -5.75
CA PRO A 173 -22.45 -9.07 -6.54
C PRO A 173 -23.11 -10.22 -5.78
N SER A 174 -24.38 -10.55 -6.12
CA SER A 174 -25.15 -11.59 -5.44
C SER A 174 -24.64 -13.00 -5.76
N SER A 175 -24.00 -13.14 -6.91
CA SER A 175 -23.44 -14.41 -7.40
C SER A 175 -22.16 -14.19 -8.19
N GLU A 176 -21.39 -15.24 -8.38
CA GLU A 176 -20.19 -15.21 -9.20
C GLU A 176 -20.48 -14.87 -10.68
N SER A 177 -21.68 -15.21 -11.18
CA SER A 177 -22.12 -14.88 -12.54
C SER A 177 -22.42 -13.40 -12.75
N GLU A 178 -22.76 -12.67 -11.68
CA GLU A 178 -22.98 -11.22 -11.73
C GLU A 178 -21.67 -10.43 -11.57
N ARG A 179 -20.56 -11.11 -11.26
CA ARG A 179 -19.26 -10.50 -11.11
C ARG A 179 -18.68 -10.16 -12.48
N THR A 180 -18.46 -8.89 -12.76
CA THR A 180 -17.80 -8.44 -13.98
C THR A 180 -16.29 -8.65 -13.91
N ASP A 181 -15.61 -8.58 -15.05
CA ASP A 181 -14.15 -8.74 -15.10
C ASP A 181 -13.39 -7.56 -14.49
N SER A 182 -14.05 -6.41 -14.35
CA SER A 182 -13.52 -5.20 -13.71
C SER A 182 -14.02 -4.99 -12.27
N ASP A 183 -14.80 -5.90 -11.69
CA ASP A 183 -15.25 -5.76 -10.30
C ASP A 183 -14.04 -5.76 -9.34
N TRP A 184 -14.15 -4.96 -8.28
CA TRP A 184 -13.13 -4.85 -7.25
C TRP A 184 -12.77 -6.19 -6.61
N SER A 185 -11.53 -6.26 -6.13
CA SER A 185 -10.95 -7.45 -5.54
C SER A 185 -10.32 -7.13 -4.19
N ALA A 186 -9.67 -8.10 -3.56
CA ALA A 186 -9.26 -8.01 -2.17
C ALA A 186 -8.40 -6.77 -1.86
N ILE A 187 -7.38 -6.46 -2.69
CA ILE A 187 -6.52 -5.27 -2.48
C ILE A 187 -7.35 -3.98 -2.48
N SER A 188 -8.29 -3.86 -3.42
CA SER A 188 -9.18 -2.69 -3.50
C SER A 188 -10.14 -2.61 -2.31
N ALA A 189 -10.61 -3.75 -1.82
CA ALA A 189 -11.46 -3.82 -0.63
C ALA A 189 -10.68 -3.41 0.64
N TRP A 190 -9.44 -3.86 0.78
CA TRP A 190 -8.59 -3.47 1.92
C TRP A 190 -8.25 -1.98 1.88
N ALA A 191 -7.97 -1.43 0.69
CA ALA A 191 -7.77 0.00 0.51
C ALA A 191 -9.04 0.82 0.83
N TRP A 192 -10.22 0.30 0.48
CA TRP A 192 -11.50 0.86 0.89
C TRP A 192 -11.64 0.84 2.43
N GLY A 193 -11.23 -0.25 3.10
CA GLY A 193 -11.18 -0.34 4.56
C GLY A 193 -10.34 0.77 5.17
N ALA A 194 -9.15 1.06 4.63
CA ALA A 194 -8.30 2.17 5.05
C ALA A 194 -9.03 3.53 4.95
N SER A 195 -9.81 3.75 3.87
CA SER A 195 -10.64 4.95 3.71
C SER A 195 -11.75 5.05 4.77
N ARG A 196 -12.29 3.93 5.24
CA ARG A 196 -13.28 3.94 6.35
C ARG A 196 -12.64 4.28 7.70
N VAL A 197 -11.37 3.91 7.89
CA VAL A 197 -10.61 4.32 9.07
C VAL A 197 -10.38 5.84 9.08
N ILE A 198 -10.04 6.46 7.94
CA ILE A 198 -9.90 7.93 7.90
C ILE A 198 -11.24 8.65 8.09
N ASP A 199 -12.36 8.05 7.64
CA ASP A 199 -13.70 8.60 7.96
C ASP A 199 -13.94 8.66 9.47
N TRP A 200 -13.50 7.66 10.22
CA TRP A 200 -13.55 7.69 11.67
C TRP A 200 -12.61 8.74 12.27
N ILE A 201 -11.36 8.80 11.80
CA ILE A 201 -10.36 9.78 12.24
C ILE A 201 -10.90 11.21 12.12
N GLU A 202 -11.61 11.53 11.05
CA GLU A 202 -12.23 12.85 10.82
C GLU A 202 -13.26 13.24 11.91
N THR A 203 -13.81 12.27 12.64
CA THR A 203 -14.77 12.51 13.71
C THR A 203 -14.12 12.69 15.08
N GLN A 204 -12.79 12.49 15.20
CA GLN A 204 -12.07 12.46 16.47
C GLN A 204 -11.19 13.70 16.64
N GLY A 205 -11.36 14.41 17.76
CA GLY A 205 -10.62 15.65 18.04
C GLY A 205 -9.12 15.48 18.34
N GLU A 206 -8.71 14.27 18.71
CA GLU A 206 -7.33 13.93 19.02
C GLU A 206 -6.43 13.86 17.77
N PHE A 207 -7.01 13.59 16.61
CA PHE A 207 -6.27 13.47 15.34
C PHE A 207 -6.26 14.76 14.53
N ASP A 208 -5.20 14.98 13.79
CA ASP A 208 -5.20 15.88 12.66
C ASP A 208 -5.53 15.11 11.37
N ALA A 209 -6.78 15.15 10.97
CA ALA A 209 -7.27 14.44 9.79
C ALA A 209 -6.61 14.89 8.46
N LYS A 210 -5.87 16.01 8.45
CA LYS A 210 -5.10 16.46 7.28
C LYS A 210 -3.68 15.87 7.25
N ARG A 211 -3.25 15.20 8.32
CA ARG A 211 -1.92 14.63 8.46
C ARG A 211 -2.00 13.12 8.78
N VAL A 212 -2.68 12.38 7.91
CA VAL A 212 -2.84 10.92 8.01
C VAL A 212 -2.00 10.24 6.94
N ALA A 213 -1.06 9.38 7.36
CA ALA A 213 -0.33 8.50 6.47
C ALA A 213 -1.00 7.12 6.41
N VAL A 214 -1.01 6.48 5.25
CA VAL A 214 -1.31 5.05 5.11
C VAL A 214 -0.02 4.27 4.93
N ILE A 215 0.11 3.13 5.59
CA ILE A 215 1.30 2.28 5.53
C ILE A 215 0.90 0.81 5.42
N GLY A 216 1.71 0.04 4.71
CA GLY A 216 1.55 -1.40 4.64
C GLY A 216 2.80 -2.10 4.12
N HIS A 217 2.89 -3.39 4.43
CA HIS A 217 3.96 -4.26 4.02
C HIS A 217 3.45 -5.30 3.02
N SER A 218 4.27 -5.70 2.03
CA SER A 218 3.92 -6.75 1.07
C SER A 218 2.61 -6.44 0.34
N ARG A 219 1.61 -7.32 0.39
CA ARG A 219 0.23 -7.06 -0.10
C ARG A 219 -0.42 -5.85 0.58
N GLY A 220 -0.06 -5.58 1.84
CA GLY A 220 -0.45 -4.35 2.54
C GLY A 220 0.22 -3.12 1.95
N GLY A 221 1.45 -3.22 1.44
CA GLY A 221 2.14 -2.16 0.69
C GLY A 221 1.42 -1.82 -0.62
N LYS A 222 1.01 -2.85 -1.40
CA LYS A 222 0.15 -2.66 -2.58
C LYS A 222 -1.15 -1.95 -2.20
N THR A 223 -1.75 -2.37 -1.08
CA THR A 223 -2.98 -1.77 -0.53
C THR A 223 -2.76 -0.31 -0.11
N ALA A 224 -1.66 -0.01 0.57
CA ALA A 224 -1.34 1.35 1.02
C ALA A 224 -1.14 2.29 -0.18
N LEU A 225 -0.45 1.83 -1.23
CA LEU A 225 -0.29 2.61 -2.46
C LEU A 225 -1.64 2.87 -3.12
N TRP A 226 -2.49 1.83 -3.30
CA TRP A 226 -3.82 1.98 -3.89
C TRP A 226 -4.74 2.85 -3.03
N ALA A 227 -4.70 2.74 -1.69
CA ALA A 227 -5.45 3.61 -0.78
C ALA A 227 -5.00 5.07 -0.92
N GLY A 228 -3.70 5.34 -0.87
CA GLY A 228 -3.14 6.68 -1.03
C GLY A 228 -3.48 7.31 -2.38
N THR A 229 -3.52 6.53 -3.45
CA THR A 229 -3.89 7.02 -4.78
C THR A 229 -5.38 7.26 -4.94
N THR A 230 -6.24 6.44 -4.37
CA THR A 230 -7.70 6.56 -4.53
C THR A 230 -8.35 7.49 -3.51
N ASP A 231 -7.72 7.74 -2.37
CA ASP A 231 -8.24 8.64 -1.33
C ASP A 231 -7.23 9.77 -1.03
N SER A 232 -7.54 10.97 -1.51
CA SER A 232 -6.67 12.14 -1.40
C SER A 232 -6.49 12.67 0.03
N ARG A 233 -7.27 12.19 0.99
CA ARG A 233 -7.15 12.55 2.41
C ARG A 233 -5.91 11.94 3.07
N PHE A 234 -5.37 10.85 2.52
CA PHE A 234 -4.06 10.36 2.96
C PHE A 234 -2.96 11.33 2.51
N ALA A 235 -2.33 11.97 3.48
CA ALA A 235 -1.26 12.94 3.25
C ALA A 235 0.05 12.30 2.78
N LEU A 236 0.27 11.02 3.09
CA LEU A 236 1.46 10.24 2.75
C LEU A 236 1.07 8.77 2.55
N ALA A 237 1.69 8.09 1.58
CA ALA A 237 1.66 6.63 1.49
C ALA A 237 3.06 6.05 1.73
N CYS A 238 3.16 5.07 2.65
CA CYS A 238 4.37 4.31 2.94
C CYS A 238 4.20 2.88 2.42
N VAL A 239 5.00 2.52 1.44
CA VAL A 239 4.85 1.33 0.60
C VAL A 239 6.06 0.43 0.82
N ASN A 240 5.93 -0.59 1.70
CA ASN A 240 7.05 -1.42 2.11
C ASN A 240 7.02 -2.77 1.40
N ASP A 241 8.13 -3.15 0.74
CA ASP A 241 8.35 -4.43 0.06
C ASP A 241 7.13 -4.87 -0.79
N SER A 242 6.57 -3.94 -1.54
CA SER A 242 5.28 -4.16 -2.21
C SER A 242 5.36 -5.01 -3.47
N GLY A 243 6.48 -5.01 -4.15
CA GLY A 243 6.80 -5.86 -5.29
C GLY A 243 5.86 -5.73 -6.49
N CYS A 244 5.65 -6.84 -7.19
CA CYS A 244 4.76 -6.93 -8.37
C CYS A 244 3.37 -6.41 -8.08
N SER A 245 2.80 -5.61 -8.98
CA SER A 245 1.48 -4.99 -8.76
C SER A 245 1.39 -4.13 -7.48
N GLY A 246 2.52 -3.65 -7.03
CA GLY A 246 2.71 -2.65 -5.99
C GLY A 246 3.51 -1.50 -6.56
N ALA A 247 4.67 -1.17 -5.96
CA ALA A 247 5.53 -0.12 -6.50
C ALA A 247 6.53 -0.62 -7.56
N ARG A 248 6.70 -1.93 -7.75
CA ARG A 248 7.68 -2.48 -8.70
C ARG A 248 7.17 -2.40 -10.14
N ILE A 249 7.94 -1.71 -10.99
CA ILE A 249 7.68 -1.65 -12.43
C ILE A 249 7.72 -3.05 -13.06
N SER A 250 6.75 -3.36 -13.94
CA SER A 250 6.63 -4.65 -14.61
C SER A 250 7.58 -4.80 -15.81
N HIS A 251 8.00 -3.68 -16.41
CA HIS A 251 8.88 -3.63 -17.59
C HIS A 251 10.38 -3.84 -17.26
N ILE A 252 10.66 -4.44 -16.11
CA ILE A 252 11.98 -4.98 -15.74
C ILE A 252 11.78 -6.31 -15.02
N LEU A 253 12.14 -7.41 -15.66
CA LEU A 253 12.07 -8.74 -15.06
C LEU A 253 13.47 -9.22 -14.74
N LEU A 254 13.74 -9.39 -13.45
CA LEU A 254 14.98 -9.95 -12.95
C LEU A 254 14.77 -11.43 -12.59
N PRO A 255 15.79 -12.27 -12.73
CA PRO A 255 15.70 -13.66 -12.28
C PRO A 255 15.26 -13.77 -10.83
N GLY A 256 14.21 -14.58 -10.56
CA GLY A 256 13.67 -14.77 -9.22
C GLY A 256 12.66 -13.73 -8.74
N SER A 257 12.38 -12.67 -9.51
CA SER A 257 11.31 -11.73 -9.17
C SER A 257 9.92 -12.27 -9.56
N GLU A 258 8.90 -11.89 -8.78
CA GLU A 258 7.49 -12.28 -9.02
C GLU A 258 6.97 -11.71 -10.34
N THR A 259 6.24 -12.50 -11.10
CA THR A 259 5.57 -12.07 -12.35
C THR A 259 4.08 -11.84 -12.13
N ILE A 260 3.41 -11.16 -13.09
CA ILE A 260 1.95 -11.02 -13.09
C ILE A 260 1.27 -12.39 -13.13
N ALA A 261 1.85 -13.36 -13.85
CA ALA A 261 1.33 -14.73 -13.89
C ALA A 261 1.44 -15.43 -12.53
N ASP A 262 2.56 -15.25 -11.82
CA ASP A 262 2.79 -15.84 -10.50
C ASP A 262 1.79 -15.31 -9.48
N ILE A 263 1.60 -13.99 -9.42
CA ILE A 263 0.71 -13.36 -8.44
C ILE A 263 -0.75 -13.73 -8.70
N ASN A 264 -1.20 -13.73 -9.95
CA ASN A 264 -2.56 -14.13 -10.33
C ASN A 264 -2.83 -15.62 -10.10
N LYS A 265 -1.81 -16.49 -10.25
CA LYS A 265 -1.92 -17.92 -9.95
C LYS A 265 -2.00 -18.19 -8.47
N ARG A 266 -1.14 -17.54 -7.66
CA ARG A 266 -1.06 -17.76 -6.20
C ARG A 266 -2.20 -17.09 -5.45
N PHE A 267 -2.63 -15.90 -5.91
CA PHE A 267 -3.59 -15.04 -5.23
C PHE A 267 -4.67 -14.52 -6.20
N PRO A 268 -5.48 -15.41 -6.79
CA PRO A 268 -6.44 -15.05 -7.85
C PRO A 268 -7.56 -14.12 -7.39
N HIS A 269 -7.65 -13.81 -6.09
CA HIS A 269 -8.62 -12.93 -5.46
C HIS A 269 -8.10 -11.51 -5.19
N TRP A 270 -6.79 -11.25 -5.40
CA TRP A 270 -6.21 -9.94 -5.07
C TRP A 270 -6.56 -8.87 -6.09
N PHE A 271 -6.60 -9.22 -7.37
CA PHE A 271 -6.84 -8.30 -8.48
C PHE A 271 -8.10 -8.67 -9.27
N CYS A 272 -8.62 -7.73 -10.06
CA CYS A 272 -9.76 -7.98 -10.92
C CYS A 272 -9.43 -9.00 -12.03
N ARG A 273 -10.47 -9.60 -12.62
CA ARG A 273 -10.27 -10.63 -13.64
C ARG A 273 -9.58 -10.09 -14.90
N ASN A 274 -9.80 -8.81 -15.25
CA ASN A 274 -9.13 -8.16 -16.36
C ASN A 274 -7.60 -8.23 -16.26
N TYR A 275 -7.04 -8.23 -15.04
CA TYR A 275 -5.59 -8.27 -14.84
C TYR A 275 -4.95 -9.58 -15.34
N ARG A 276 -5.73 -10.67 -15.38
CA ARG A 276 -5.25 -12.00 -15.85
C ARG A 276 -4.84 -12.02 -17.32
N ARG A 277 -5.32 -11.08 -18.15
CA ARG A 277 -4.94 -10.98 -19.57
C ARG A 277 -3.47 -10.62 -19.78
N PHE A 278 -2.82 -10.11 -18.72
CA PHE A 278 -1.40 -9.77 -18.72
C PHE A 278 -0.50 -10.89 -18.20
N ASN A 279 -1.05 -12.07 -17.86
CA ASN A 279 -0.26 -13.22 -17.44
C ASN A 279 0.77 -13.59 -18.52
N GLY A 280 2.07 -13.59 -18.15
CA GLY A 280 3.19 -13.84 -19.08
C GLY A 280 3.44 -12.72 -20.08
N LYS A 281 2.85 -11.55 -19.88
CA LYS A 281 2.97 -10.35 -20.70
C LYS A 281 3.36 -9.13 -19.89
N ASP A 282 4.17 -9.33 -18.87
CA ASP A 282 4.56 -8.28 -17.91
C ASP A 282 5.13 -7.05 -18.65
N MET A 283 5.91 -7.26 -19.72
CA MET A 283 6.53 -6.19 -20.52
C MET A 283 5.65 -5.71 -21.71
N GLU A 284 4.40 -6.12 -21.76
CA GLU A 284 3.43 -5.73 -22.81
C GLU A 284 2.25 -4.95 -22.20
N THR A 285 2.26 -4.65 -20.89
CA THR A 285 1.22 -3.84 -20.26
C THR A 285 1.26 -2.42 -20.82
N PHE A 286 0.09 -1.83 -21.10
CA PHE A 286 0.00 -0.45 -21.62
C PHE A 286 -0.02 0.60 -20.48
N PHE A 287 0.08 0.16 -19.23
CA PHE A 287 0.26 0.95 -18.02
C PHE A 287 1.28 0.24 -17.13
N ASP A 288 1.91 0.95 -16.18
CA ASP A 288 2.86 0.33 -15.27
C ASP A 288 2.98 1.10 -13.94
N GLN A 289 3.55 0.46 -12.94
CA GLN A 289 3.49 0.85 -11.53
C GLN A 289 4.11 2.22 -11.23
N HIS A 290 5.07 2.72 -12.04
CA HIS A 290 5.55 4.10 -11.91
C HIS A 290 4.45 5.14 -12.14
N GLN A 291 3.44 4.85 -12.99
CA GLN A 291 2.26 5.69 -13.17
C GLN A 291 1.33 5.63 -11.96
N LEU A 292 1.25 4.47 -11.31
CA LEU A 292 0.53 4.32 -10.03
C LEU A 292 1.20 5.14 -8.92
N VAL A 293 2.54 5.05 -8.79
CA VAL A 293 3.31 5.88 -7.84
C VAL A 293 3.11 7.36 -8.14
N ALA A 294 3.13 7.76 -9.42
CA ALA A 294 2.92 9.14 -9.88
C ALA A 294 1.54 9.70 -9.48
N LEU A 295 0.52 8.85 -9.35
CA LEU A 295 -0.81 9.24 -8.86
C LEU A 295 -0.82 9.77 -7.42
N MET A 296 0.26 9.62 -6.66
CA MET A 296 0.41 10.27 -5.35
C MET A 296 0.67 11.77 -5.46
N ALA A 297 1.26 12.25 -6.56
CA ALA A 297 1.58 13.67 -6.74
C ALA A 297 0.34 14.57 -6.57
N PRO A 298 0.47 15.75 -5.95
CA PRO A 298 1.70 16.34 -5.39
C PRO A 298 2.03 15.91 -3.94
N ARG A 299 1.30 14.93 -3.37
CA ARG A 299 1.50 14.41 -2.00
C ARG A 299 2.73 13.48 -1.96
N PRO A 300 3.41 13.38 -0.81
CA PRO A 300 4.57 12.52 -0.67
C PRO A 300 4.22 11.03 -0.73
N VAL A 301 5.20 10.23 -1.17
CA VAL A 301 5.18 8.77 -1.13
C VAL A 301 6.55 8.25 -0.72
N ALA A 302 6.57 7.22 0.13
CA ALA A 302 7.79 6.54 0.54
C ALA A 302 7.73 5.08 0.11
N VAL A 303 8.67 4.66 -0.73
CA VAL A 303 8.82 3.28 -1.20
C VAL A 303 10.02 2.65 -0.51
N ALA A 304 9.89 1.41 -0.08
CA ALA A 304 10.96 0.69 0.58
C ALA A 304 11.09 -0.75 0.08
N SER A 305 12.31 -1.23 0.10
CA SER A 305 12.70 -2.59 -0.27
C SER A 305 13.63 -3.18 0.80
N ALA A 306 13.88 -4.50 0.74
CA ALA A 306 14.87 -5.17 1.56
C ALA A 306 15.90 -5.92 0.69
N THR A 307 17.17 -5.96 1.15
CA THR A 307 18.27 -6.49 0.33
C THR A 307 18.15 -7.97 -0.03
N GLU A 308 17.47 -8.75 0.80
CA GLU A 308 17.29 -10.19 0.61
C GLU A 308 15.91 -10.53 0.01
N ASP A 309 15.09 -9.54 -0.29
CA ASP A 309 13.76 -9.71 -0.90
C ASP A 309 13.82 -9.63 -2.44
N HIS A 310 14.50 -10.61 -3.06
CA HIS A 310 14.62 -10.67 -4.52
C HIS A 310 13.28 -10.89 -5.22
N TRP A 311 12.31 -11.50 -4.52
CA TRP A 311 10.97 -11.76 -5.03
C TRP A 311 10.19 -10.46 -5.29
N ALA A 312 10.31 -9.48 -4.39
CA ALA A 312 9.72 -8.15 -4.59
C ALA A 312 10.40 -7.35 -5.72
N GLY A 313 11.68 -7.58 -6.00
CA GLY A 313 12.40 -6.94 -7.09
C GLY A 313 12.77 -5.49 -6.80
N GLN A 314 13.69 -5.29 -5.88
CA GLN A 314 14.12 -3.98 -5.33
C GLN A 314 14.47 -2.95 -6.40
N LEU A 315 15.22 -3.38 -7.44
CA LEU A 315 15.59 -2.49 -8.53
C LEU A 315 14.37 -1.95 -9.26
N GLY A 316 13.34 -2.78 -9.45
CA GLY A 316 12.09 -2.36 -10.09
C GLY A 316 11.30 -1.35 -9.26
N GLU A 317 11.30 -1.47 -7.91
CA GLU A 317 10.68 -0.49 -7.02
C GLU A 317 11.45 0.84 -7.03
N PHE A 318 12.79 0.80 -7.05
CA PHE A 318 13.62 1.97 -7.21
C PHE A 318 13.39 2.68 -8.55
N LYS A 319 13.45 1.93 -9.67
CA LYS A 319 13.25 2.47 -11.03
C LYS A 319 11.85 3.08 -11.19
N SER A 320 10.83 2.44 -10.64
CA SER A 320 9.46 2.98 -10.60
C SER A 320 9.42 4.35 -9.89
N SER A 321 10.10 4.47 -8.75
CA SER A 321 10.18 5.72 -7.98
C SER A 321 10.89 6.85 -8.76
N VAL A 322 11.94 6.50 -9.53
CA VAL A 322 12.63 7.44 -10.42
C VAL A 322 11.72 7.89 -11.56
N LEU A 323 11.09 6.93 -12.27
CA LEU A 323 10.25 7.19 -13.44
C LEU A 323 8.94 7.94 -13.10
N ALA A 324 8.48 7.83 -11.86
CA ALA A 324 7.33 8.59 -11.38
C ALA A 324 7.63 10.06 -11.09
N SER A 325 8.91 10.43 -10.90
CA SER A 325 9.35 11.76 -10.42
C SER A 325 8.84 12.95 -11.24
N PRO A 326 8.72 12.91 -12.58
CA PRO A 326 8.17 14.01 -13.37
C PRO A 326 6.77 14.48 -12.92
N ALA A 327 5.98 13.58 -12.30
CA ALA A 327 4.66 13.94 -11.78
C ALA A 327 4.68 15.00 -10.66
N TRP A 328 5.77 15.14 -9.94
CA TRP A 328 5.94 16.19 -8.93
C TRP A 328 6.53 17.47 -9.53
N GLU A 329 7.34 17.35 -10.57
CA GLU A 329 8.01 18.48 -11.21
C GLU A 329 7.01 19.46 -11.83
N VAL A 330 5.90 18.96 -12.39
CA VAL A 330 4.80 19.81 -12.92
C VAL A 330 4.07 20.62 -11.84
N TYR A 331 4.32 20.32 -10.54
CA TYR A 331 3.89 21.12 -9.39
C TYR A 331 5.01 21.94 -8.77
N GLY A 332 6.18 22.04 -9.43
CA GLY A 332 7.36 22.74 -8.92
C GLY A 332 8.02 22.05 -7.72
N LYS A 333 7.81 20.73 -7.56
CA LYS A 333 8.38 19.92 -6.48
C LYS A 333 9.37 18.92 -7.04
N LYS A 334 10.35 18.50 -6.24
CA LYS A 334 11.27 17.42 -6.60
C LYS A 334 10.58 16.07 -6.36
N GLY A 335 10.65 15.14 -7.30
CA GLY A 335 10.30 13.75 -7.11
C GLY A 335 11.35 13.02 -6.25
N LEU A 336 11.88 11.88 -6.70
CA LEU A 336 13.01 11.20 -6.05
C LEU A 336 14.32 11.89 -6.41
N VAL A 337 15.08 12.32 -5.41
CA VAL A 337 16.43 12.87 -5.60
C VAL A 337 17.45 11.75 -5.39
N ALA A 338 17.97 11.21 -6.49
CA ALA A 338 18.88 10.06 -6.51
C ALA A 338 20.10 10.34 -7.41
N PRO A 339 21.01 11.26 -7.04
CA PRO A 339 22.08 11.72 -7.91
C PRO A 339 23.09 10.62 -8.28
N ASN A 340 23.25 9.62 -7.41
CA ASN A 340 24.17 8.49 -7.59
C ASN A 340 23.46 7.17 -7.92
N GLY A 341 22.19 7.22 -8.37
CA GLY A 341 21.38 6.03 -8.63
C GLY A 341 20.81 5.41 -7.36
N MET A 342 20.65 4.07 -7.38
CA MET A 342 20.09 3.32 -6.25
C MET A 342 20.98 3.47 -5.03
N PRO A 343 20.41 3.82 -3.84
CA PRO A 343 21.21 4.04 -2.64
C PRO A 343 21.82 2.73 -2.11
N PRO A 344 22.94 2.81 -1.37
CA PRO A 344 23.40 1.67 -0.61
C PRO A 344 22.40 1.29 0.48
N PRO A 345 22.45 0.04 0.99
CA PRO A 345 21.58 -0.38 2.07
C PRO A 345 21.66 0.54 3.29
N ASP A 346 20.51 0.74 3.94
CA ASP A 346 20.33 1.55 5.15
C ASP A 346 20.65 3.06 4.98
N ALA A 347 20.73 3.57 3.73
CA ALA A 347 20.96 4.98 3.40
C ALA A 347 19.74 5.56 2.62
N PRO A 348 18.71 6.06 3.31
CA PRO A 348 17.47 6.50 2.68
C PRO A 348 17.64 7.79 1.88
N LEU A 349 16.98 7.85 0.71
CA LEU A 349 16.83 9.06 -0.10
C LEU A 349 15.52 9.77 0.28
N GLN A 350 15.58 10.96 0.86
CA GLN A 350 14.42 11.66 1.45
C GLN A 350 14.33 13.16 1.15
N GLU A 351 15.10 13.65 0.18
CA GLU A 351 15.12 15.10 -0.12
C GLU A 351 13.86 15.56 -0.88
N GLY A 352 13.33 14.74 -1.77
CA GLY A 352 12.15 15.04 -2.59
C GLY A 352 10.83 14.66 -1.94
N MET A 353 9.78 14.66 -2.74
CA MET A 353 8.45 14.21 -2.36
C MET A 353 8.29 12.69 -2.52
N VAL A 354 9.20 12.05 -3.22
CA VAL A 354 9.36 10.61 -3.26
C VAL A 354 10.56 10.25 -2.41
N SER A 355 10.37 9.34 -1.46
CA SER A 355 11.43 8.72 -0.68
C SER A 355 11.66 7.29 -1.16
N TYR A 356 12.91 6.86 -1.16
CA TYR A 356 13.26 5.46 -1.35
C TYR A 356 14.33 5.02 -0.35
N HIS A 357 14.14 3.86 0.25
CA HIS A 357 15.19 3.19 1.02
C HIS A 357 15.22 1.70 0.73
N ILE A 358 16.39 1.12 0.85
CA ILE A 358 16.58 -0.32 0.85
C ILE A 358 17.20 -0.71 2.19
N ARG A 359 16.51 -1.54 2.96
CA ARG A 359 16.95 -1.99 4.27
C ARG A 359 17.76 -3.29 4.13
N THR A 360 18.82 -3.44 4.91
CA THR A 360 19.51 -4.73 5.06
C THR A 360 18.58 -5.74 5.72
N GLY A 361 18.38 -6.91 5.09
CA GLY A 361 17.63 -8.05 5.60
C GLY A 361 16.54 -8.58 4.68
N VAL A 362 15.66 -9.40 5.26
CA VAL A 362 14.61 -10.18 4.56
C VAL A 362 13.32 -9.40 4.35
N HIS A 363 12.34 -10.02 3.68
CA HIS A 363 10.98 -9.52 3.46
C HIS A 363 10.24 -9.28 4.79
N GLU A 364 10.25 -8.06 5.30
CA GLU A 364 9.72 -7.68 6.61
C GLU A 364 9.45 -6.17 6.69
N LEU A 365 8.53 -5.76 7.57
CA LEU A 365 8.40 -4.38 8.04
C LEU A 365 8.84 -4.34 9.50
N ASN A 366 9.90 -3.61 9.82
CA ASN A 366 10.44 -3.55 11.17
C ASN A 366 10.79 -2.12 11.61
N SER A 367 11.38 -1.98 12.80
CA SER A 367 11.70 -0.69 13.42
C SER A 367 12.66 0.18 12.62
N LYS A 368 13.51 -0.38 11.77
CA LYS A 368 14.42 0.38 10.89
C LYS A 368 13.62 1.03 9.75
N ASP A 369 12.70 0.29 9.13
CA ASP A 369 11.79 0.84 8.11
C ASP A 369 10.95 1.96 8.73
N TRP A 370 10.38 1.72 9.91
CA TRP A 370 9.59 2.71 10.63
C TRP A 370 10.39 3.97 10.97
N LYS A 371 11.68 3.82 11.36
CA LYS A 371 12.54 4.98 11.56
C LYS A 371 12.63 5.81 10.28
N SER A 372 12.86 5.18 9.14
CA SER A 372 12.95 5.88 7.84
C SER A 372 11.63 6.56 7.48
N TYR A 373 10.48 5.89 7.66
CA TYR A 373 9.17 6.48 7.40
C TYR A 373 8.85 7.65 8.33
N LEU A 374 9.16 7.54 9.61
CA LEU A 374 8.97 8.62 10.59
C LEU A 374 9.87 9.83 10.29
N ASP A 375 11.13 9.59 9.91
CA ASP A 375 12.06 10.65 9.50
C ASP A 375 11.55 11.40 8.25
N PHE A 376 10.97 10.68 7.29
CA PHE A 376 10.37 11.28 6.10
C PHE A 376 9.06 12.01 6.42
N ALA A 377 8.21 11.42 7.25
CA ALA A 377 6.96 12.04 7.70
C ALA A 377 7.20 13.34 8.48
N ASP A 378 8.21 13.39 9.34
CA ASP A 378 8.59 14.62 10.05
C ASP A 378 8.92 15.77 9.10
N ARG A 379 9.51 15.48 7.96
CA ARG A 379 9.86 16.48 6.92
C ARG A 379 8.67 16.88 6.04
N ARG A 380 7.62 16.07 5.96
CA ARG A 380 6.54 16.23 4.98
C ARG A 380 5.15 16.43 5.59
N MET A 381 4.96 16.03 6.85
CA MET A 381 3.68 16.08 7.54
C MET A 381 3.69 16.97 8.79
N LYS A 382 4.85 17.35 9.32
CA LYS A 382 5.02 18.34 10.38
C LYS A 382 5.46 19.66 9.79
#